data_9a3ca94592ea831efc8ccd93cc7873c1
#
_entry.id   9a3ca94592ea831efc8ccd93cc7873c1
#
_cell.length_a   1.000
_cell.length_b   1.000
_cell.length_c   1.000
_cell.angle_alpha   90.00
_cell.angle_beta   90.00
_cell.angle_gamma   90.00
#
_symmetry.space_group_name_H-M   'P 1'
#
loop_
_entity.id
_entity.type
_entity.pdbx_description
1 polymer ?
#
loop_
_entity_poly.entity_id
_entity_poly.type
_entity_poly.pdbx_seq_one_letter_code
_entity_poly.pdbx_strand_id
1 'polypeptide(L)'
;ELGVSHIAPLQTERCVVQLKAEKGQNKVRHWQKIAQHATEQSGRTIRPEVGDVQMLDAWANEQAGLRLFLDPFATQTLTQLQPKDNRVTLLAGPEGGFSGQERELAKLAGFIPVQLGPRVLRTETATLAALTAVQLLWGDLGVVDAE
;
A
#
# COMPACT_ATOMS: atom_id res chain seq x y z
N GLU A 1 7.85 -7.49 -6.26
CA GLU A 1 7.51 -8.84 -6.73
C GLU A 1 6.01 -9.02 -6.95
N LEU A 2 5.16 -8.50 -6.07
CA LEU A 2 3.70 -8.69 -6.12
C LEU A 2 2.96 -7.80 -7.12
N GLY A 3 3.66 -7.13 -8.02
CA GLY A 3 3.04 -6.45 -9.15
C GLY A 3 2.56 -5.02 -8.89
N VAL A 4 3.00 -4.36 -7.82
CA VAL A 4 2.66 -2.95 -7.60
C VAL A 4 3.28 -2.06 -8.68
N SER A 5 2.57 -1.00 -9.08
CA SER A 5 3.05 -0.02 -10.06
C SER A 5 3.75 1.16 -9.39
N HIS A 6 3.27 1.57 -8.22
CA HIS A 6 3.74 2.74 -7.49
C HIS A 6 3.84 2.44 -6.01
N ILE A 7 4.91 2.93 -5.39
CA ILE A 7 5.12 2.87 -3.95
C ILE A 7 5.33 4.30 -3.47
N ALA A 8 4.46 4.75 -2.57
CA ALA A 8 4.52 6.08 -1.97
C ALA A 8 4.92 5.96 -0.50
N PRO A 9 6.17 6.28 -0.14
CA PRO A 9 6.57 6.32 1.26
C PRO A 9 5.89 7.49 1.97
N LEU A 10 5.32 7.25 3.14
CA LEU A 10 4.59 8.27 3.89
C LEU A 10 5.21 8.50 5.26
N GLN A 11 5.22 9.76 5.67
CA GLN A 11 5.53 10.17 7.03
C GLN A 11 4.22 10.23 7.81
N THR A 12 4.13 9.48 8.91
CA THR A 12 2.96 9.42 9.78
C THR A 12 3.35 9.71 11.23
N GLU A 13 2.36 9.95 12.09
CA GLU A 13 2.60 10.37 13.50
C GLU A 13 3.32 9.31 14.32
N ARG A 14 3.02 8.03 14.08
CA ARG A 14 3.56 6.91 14.86
C ARG A 14 4.72 6.18 14.16
N CYS A 15 5.34 6.81 13.17
CA CYS A 15 6.59 6.30 12.62
C CYS A 15 7.70 6.34 13.65
N VAL A 16 8.43 5.24 13.79
CA VAL A 16 9.59 5.14 14.69
C VAL A 16 10.69 6.12 14.29
N VAL A 17 10.87 6.32 12.98
CA VAL A 17 11.90 7.21 12.43
C VAL A 17 11.25 8.38 11.70
N GLN A 18 11.51 9.58 12.17
CA GLN A 18 11.13 10.83 11.51
C GLN A 18 12.26 11.22 10.56
N LEU A 19 11.97 11.26 9.26
CA LEU A 19 12.97 11.53 8.24
C LEU A 19 13.03 13.03 7.90
N LYS A 20 14.19 13.66 8.06
CA LYS A 20 14.49 14.95 7.46
C LYS A 20 14.67 14.79 5.94
N ALA A 21 14.46 15.88 5.18
CA ALA A 21 14.43 15.85 3.71
C ALA A 21 15.61 15.11 3.05
N GLU A 22 16.84 15.39 3.50
CA GLU A 22 18.05 14.76 2.96
C GLU A 22 18.10 13.25 3.25
N LYS A 23 17.80 12.85 4.49
CA LYS A 23 17.72 11.42 4.85
C LYS A 23 16.59 10.71 4.14
N GLY A 24 15.48 11.40 3.89
CA GLY A 24 14.36 10.90 3.12
C GLY A 24 14.76 10.56 1.69
N GLN A 25 15.50 11.45 1.02
CA GLN A 25 16.00 11.22 -0.34
C GLN A 25 16.96 10.03 -0.41
N ASN A 26 17.85 9.86 0.56
CA ASN A 26 18.76 8.72 0.64
C ASN A 26 18.00 7.41 0.84
N LYS A 27 16.97 7.41 1.65
CA LYS A 27 16.08 6.25 1.84
C LYS A 27 15.34 5.90 0.56
N VAL A 28 14.80 6.89 -0.16
CA VAL A 28 14.09 6.68 -1.42
C VAL A 28 15.01 6.02 -2.46
N ARG A 29 16.24 6.50 -2.59
CA ARG A 29 17.24 5.88 -3.49
C ARG A 29 17.52 4.43 -3.13
N HIS A 30 17.60 4.13 -1.85
CA HIS A 30 17.79 2.77 -1.36
C HIS A 30 16.59 1.88 -1.73
N TRP A 31 15.36 2.36 -1.49
CA TRP A 31 14.15 1.62 -1.86
C TRP A 31 14.00 1.42 -3.37
N GLN A 32 14.41 2.41 -4.16
CA GLN A 32 14.43 2.29 -5.63
C GLN A 32 15.37 1.16 -6.09
N LYS A 33 16.52 1.00 -5.45
CA LYS A 33 17.45 -0.11 -5.73
C LYS A 33 16.85 -1.46 -5.34
N ILE A 34 16.19 -1.54 -4.19
CA ILE A 34 15.48 -2.76 -3.77
C ILE A 34 14.40 -3.11 -4.78
N ALA A 35 13.62 -2.13 -5.22
CA ALA A 35 12.58 -2.32 -6.23
C ALA A 35 13.15 -2.82 -7.56
N GLN A 36 14.30 -2.29 -7.97
CA GLN A 36 14.98 -2.74 -9.18
C GLN A 36 15.42 -4.20 -9.07
N HIS A 37 16.08 -4.58 -7.99
CA HIS A 37 16.52 -5.96 -7.77
C HIS A 37 15.34 -6.93 -7.70
N ALA A 38 14.23 -6.54 -7.05
CA ALA A 38 13.03 -7.34 -7.00
C ALA A 38 12.38 -7.51 -8.38
N THR A 39 12.41 -6.46 -9.20
CA THR A 39 11.94 -6.50 -10.59
C THR A 39 12.74 -7.50 -11.42
N GLU A 40 14.04 -7.44 -11.33
CA GLU A 40 14.95 -8.36 -12.05
C GLU A 40 14.75 -9.81 -11.60
N GLN A 41 14.70 -10.04 -10.29
CA GLN A 41 14.58 -11.37 -9.72
C GLN A 41 13.23 -12.01 -10.04
N SER A 42 12.14 -11.24 -10.07
CA SER A 42 10.80 -11.75 -10.34
C SER A 42 10.46 -11.88 -11.83
N GLY A 43 11.34 -11.45 -12.70
CA GLY A 43 11.12 -11.47 -14.15
C GLY A 43 10.20 -10.39 -14.68
N ARG A 44 9.90 -9.37 -13.88
CA ARG A 44 9.11 -8.23 -14.35
C ARG A 44 9.93 -7.37 -15.33
N THR A 45 9.25 -6.78 -16.30
CA THR A 45 9.87 -5.93 -17.30
C THR A 45 9.79 -4.44 -16.98
N ILE A 46 8.90 -4.07 -16.04
CA ILE A 46 8.69 -2.68 -15.61
C ILE A 46 8.92 -2.59 -14.11
N ARG A 47 9.85 -1.72 -13.72
CA ARG A 47 10.12 -1.45 -12.31
C ARG A 47 9.00 -0.59 -11.71
N PRO A 48 8.51 -0.88 -10.50
CA PRO A 48 7.59 0.01 -9.81
C PRO A 48 8.27 1.35 -9.53
N GLU A 49 7.49 2.41 -9.62
CA GLU A 49 7.95 3.76 -9.29
C GLU A 49 7.91 3.95 -7.77
N VAL A 50 9.03 4.36 -7.19
CA VAL A 50 9.12 4.74 -5.78
C VAL A 50 9.20 6.25 -5.70
N GLY A 51 8.15 6.87 -5.16
CA GLY A 51 8.05 8.32 -5.03
C GLY A 51 8.82 8.88 -3.83
N ASP A 52 8.85 10.19 -3.73
CA ASP A 52 9.42 10.90 -2.59
C ASP A 52 8.55 10.70 -1.35
N VAL A 53 9.16 10.86 -0.17
CA VAL A 53 8.44 10.80 1.11
C VAL A 53 7.45 11.97 1.17
N GLN A 54 6.19 11.66 1.44
CA GLN A 54 5.10 12.63 1.54
C GLN A 54 4.39 12.51 2.89
N MET A 55 3.68 13.56 3.24
CA MET A 55 2.73 13.51 4.36
C MET A 55 1.45 12.79 3.90
N LEU A 56 0.82 12.10 4.84
CA LEU A 56 -0.38 11.31 4.55
C LEU A 56 -1.52 12.13 3.95
N ASP A 57 -1.78 13.32 4.48
CA ASP A 57 -2.88 14.18 4.04
C ASP A 57 -2.72 14.61 2.57
N ALA A 58 -1.54 15.09 2.19
CA ALA A 58 -1.26 15.50 0.83
C ALA A 58 -1.41 14.32 -0.15
N TRP A 59 -0.84 13.17 0.19
CA TRP A 59 -0.91 11.99 -0.65
C TRP A 59 -2.33 11.42 -0.77
N ALA A 60 -3.04 11.29 0.35
CA ALA A 60 -4.36 10.64 0.37
C ALA A 60 -5.38 11.37 -0.50
N ASN A 61 -5.36 12.69 -0.51
CA ASN A 61 -6.30 13.50 -1.27
C ASN A 61 -6.06 13.46 -2.79
N GLU A 62 -4.90 12.99 -3.23
CA GLU A 62 -4.56 12.86 -4.66
C GLU A 62 -4.90 11.48 -5.24
N GLN A 63 -5.32 10.53 -4.42
CA GLN A 63 -5.58 9.18 -4.88
C GLN A 63 -6.98 9.04 -5.48
N ALA A 64 -7.11 8.08 -6.39
CA ALA A 64 -8.36 7.78 -7.09
C ALA A 64 -8.58 6.26 -7.16
N GLY A 65 -9.70 5.84 -7.72
CA GLY A 65 -10.06 4.42 -7.82
C GLY A 65 -10.52 3.84 -6.49
N LEU A 66 -10.42 2.53 -6.34
CA LEU A 66 -10.71 1.86 -5.08
C LEU A 66 -9.57 2.09 -4.10
N ARG A 67 -9.87 2.76 -3.00
CA ARG A 67 -8.88 3.16 -1.98
C ARG A 67 -9.17 2.42 -0.69
N LEU A 68 -8.19 1.65 -0.25
CA LEU A 68 -8.31 0.75 0.89
C LEU A 68 -7.26 1.08 1.94
N PHE A 69 -7.62 1.01 3.22
CA PHE A 69 -6.62 1.00 4.28
C PHE A 69 -6.84 -0.18 5.23
N LEU A 70 -5.74 -0.79 5.65
CA LEU A 70 -5.78 -1.97 6.51
C LEU A 70 -6.05 -1.54 7.96
N ASP A 71 -7.13 -2.07 8.51
CA ASP A 71 -7.57 -1.77 9.87
C ASP A 71 -8.10 -3.04 10.52
N PRO A 72 -7.45 -3.54 11.59
CA PRO A 72 -7.91 -4.76 12.26
C PRO A 72 -9.29 -4.64 12.90
N PHE A 73 -9.78 -3.43 13.09
CA PHE A 73 -11.12 -3.17 13.66
C PHE A 73 -12.17 -2.89 12.59
N ALA A 74 -11.85 -2.99 11.33
CA ALA A 74 -12.80 -2.79 10.24
C ALA A 74 -13.86 -3.89 10.22
N THR A 75 -15.03 -3.56 9.68
CA THR A 75 -16.16 -4.48 9.55
C THR A 75 -16.33 -5.02 8.14
N GLN A 76 -15.54 -4.52 7.18
CA GLN A 76 -15.56 -4.96 5.79
C GLN A 76 -14.31 -5.77 5.43
N THR A 77 -14.48 -6.66 4.46
CA THR A 77 -13.40 -7.45 3.86
C THR A 77 -13.30 -7.14 2.36
N LEU A 78 -12.18 -7.53 1.74
CA LEU A 78 -11.96 -7.32 0.30
C LEU A 78 -13.04 -7.96 -0.57
N THR A 79 -13.56 -9.11 -0.17
CA THR A 79 -14.58 -9.86 -0.94
C THR A 79 -15.92 -9.12 -1.04
N GLN A 80 -16.17 -8.14 -0.20
CA GLN A 80 -17.38 -7.32 -0.22
C GLN A 80 -17.26 -6.09 -1.12
N LEU A 81 -16.09 -5.86 -1.71
CA LEU A 81 -15.77 -4.70 -2.52
C LEU A 81 -15.45 -5.11 -3.94
N GLN A 82 -15.56 -4.14 -4.86
CA GLN A 82 -15.18 -4.33 -6.25
C GLN A 82 -14.67 -3.00 -6.82
N PRO A 83 -13.52 -2.98 -7.48
CA PRO A 83 -13.04 -1.78 -8.15
C PRO A 83 -13.92 -1.48 -9.36
N LYS A 84 -14.17 -0.18 -9.61
CA LYS A 84 -14.92 0.28 -10.79
C LYS A 84 -14.03 0.43 -12.02
N ASP A 85 -12.74 0.54 -11.80
CA ASP A 85 -11.68 0.63 -12.81
C ASP A 85 -10.53 -0.30 -12.41
N ASN A 86 -9.44 -0.26 -13.15
CA ASN A 86 -8.28 -1.11 -12.87
C ASN A 86 -7.31 -0.48 -11.85
N ARG A 87 -7.80 0.44 -11.02
CA ARG A 87 -6.96 1.14 -10.07
C ARG A 87 -7.36 0.82 -8.64
N VAL A 88 -6.40 0.27 -7.89
CA VAL A 88 -6.54 0.01 -6.45
C VAL A 88 -5.37 0.66 -5.73
N THR A 89 -5.66 1.43 -4.71
CA THR A 89 -4.66 2.05 -3.84
C THR A 89 -4.78 1.46 -2.45
N LEU A 90 -3.68 0.93 -1.94
CA LEU A 90 -3.62 0.33 -0.61
C LEU A 90 -2.78 1.21 0.32
N LEU A 91 -3.36 1.62 1.44
CA LEU A 91 -2.69 2.36 2.49
C LEU A 91 -2.40 1.42 3.66
N ALA A 92 -1.14 1.25 3.99
CA ALA A 92 -0.70 0.44 5.13
C ALA A 92 0.00 1.34 6.16
N GLY A 93 -0.30 1.14 7.43
CA GLY A 93 0.27 1.95 8.50
C GLY A 93 1.62 1.46 8.98
N PRO A 94 2.29 2.25 9.85
CA PRO A 94 3.50 1.84 10.54
C PRO A 94 3.19 0.80 11.62
N GLU A 95 4.22 0.27 12.26
CA GLU A 95 4.10 -0.71 13.35
C GLU A 95 3.21 -0.20 14.51
N GLY A 96 3.25 1.10 14.78
CA GLY A 96 2.40 1.75 15.78
C GLY A 96 0.96 2.01 15.34
N GLY A 97 0.62 1.69 14.08
CA GLY A 97 -0.69 1.95 13.50
C GLY A 97 -0.93 3.43 13.16
N PHE A 98 -2.13 3.72 12.69
CA PHE A 98 -2.56 5.10 12.46
C PHE A 98 -3.15 5.70 13.73
N SER A 99 -2.96 7.00 13.92
CA SER A 99 -3.70 7.75 14.94
C SER A 99 -5.18 7.87 14.57
N GLY A 100 -6.01 8.24 15.53
CA GLY A 100 -7.45 8.49 15.27
C GLY A 100 -7.68 9.57 14.23
N GLN A 101 -6.86 10.63 14.25
CA GLN A 101 -6.93 11.72 13.27
C GLN A 101 -6.54 11.24 11.86
N GLU A 102 -5.50 10.44 11.76
CA GLU A 102 -5.07 9.87 10.48
C GLU A 102 -6.11 8.92 9.89
N ARG A 103 -6.77 8.12 10.72
CA ARG A 103 -7.85 7.24 10.28
C ARG A 103 -9.05 8.02 9.75
N GLU A 104 -9.46 9.08 10.43
CA GLU A 104 -10.53 9.95 9.95
C GLU A 104 -10.16 10.67 8.66
N LEU A 105 -8.93 11.14 8.56
CA LEU A 105 -8.40 11.79 7.36
C LEU A 105 -8.44 10.81 6.16
N ALA A 106 -8.04 9.58 6.34
CA ALA A 106 -8.08 8.56 5.29
C ALA A 106 -9.53 8.29 4.84
N LYS A 107 -10.46 8.17 5.78
CA LYS A 107 -11.89 7.98 5.47
C LYS A 107 -12.46 9.16 4.69
N LEU A 108 -12.15 10.39 5.09
CA LEU A 108 -12.59 11.60 4.40
C LEU A 108 -12.01 11.69 2.98
N ALA A 109 -10.81 11.16 2.76
CA ALA A 109 -10.19 11.07 1.44
C ALA A 109 -10.76 9.92 0.59
N GLY A 110 -11.72 9.16 1.10
CA GLY A 110 -12.40 8.08 0.38
C GLY A 110 -11.78 6.70 0.55
N PHE A 111 -10.85 6.53 1.48
CA PHE A 111 -10.29 5.21 1.80
C PHE A 111 -11.29 4.40 2.63
N ILE A 112 -11.46 3.15 2.28
CA ILE A 112 -12.37 2.20 2.94
C ILE A 112 -11.54 1.32 3.88
N PRO A 113 -11.87 1.27 5.18
CA PRO A 113 -11.19 0.37 6.10
C PRO A 113 -11.57 -1.08 5.82
N VAL A 114 -10.57 -1.94 5.73
CA VAL A 114 -10.75 -3.39 5.50
C VAL A 114 -9.90 -4.18 6.48
N GLN A 115 -10.41 -5.34 6.88
CA GLN A 115 -9.66 -6.30 7.67
C GLN A 115 -9.34 -7.55 6.84
N LEU A 116 -8.29 -8.25 7.26
CA LEU A 116 -7.82 -9.48 6.64
C LEU A 116 -7.99 -10.66 7.60
N GLY A 117 -9.24 -11.02 7.87
CA GLY A 117 -9.58 -12.12 8.76
C GLY A 117 -9.49 -11.77 10.25
N PRO A 118 -9.60 -12.79 11.14
CA PRO A 118 -9.83 -12.58 12.57
C PRO A 118 -8.55 -12.35 13.39
N ARG A 119 -7.38 -12.57 12.79
CA ARG A 119 -6.09 -12.41 13.49
C ARG A 119 -5.49 -11.04 13.24
N VAL A 120 -4.79 -10.49 14.23
CA VAL A 120 -4.00 -9.28 14.05
C VAL A 120 -2.68 -9.66 13.37
N LEU A 121 -2.47 -9.14 12.17
CA LEU A 121 -1.25 -9.36 11.39
C LEU A 121 -0.27 -8.21 11.64
N ARG A 122 1.01 -8.53 11.62
CA ARG A 122 2.05 -7.48 11.59
C ARG A 122 1.89 -6.65 10.31
N THR A 123 2.31 -5.39 10.35
CA THR A 123 2.17 -4.46 9.21
C THR A 123 2.74 -5.03 7.91
N GLU A 124 3.94 -5.58 7.94
CA GLU A 124 4.57 -6.18 6.77
C GLU A 124 3.80 -7.40 6.27
N THR A 125 3.29 -8.25 7.17
CA THR A 125 2.48 -9.41 6.81
C THR A 125 1.15 -8.98 6.21
N ALA A 126 0.48 -8.03 6.83
CA ALA A 126 -0.80 -7.50 6.37
C ALA A 126 -0.68 -6.89 4.96
N THR A 127 0.38 -6.13 4.72
CA THR A 127 0.63 -5.49 3.43
C THR A 127 0.83 -6.52 2.32
N LEU A 128 1.67 -7.52 2.54
CA LEU A 128 1.91 -8.58 1.55
C LEU A 128 0.66 -9.43 1.32
N ALA A 129 -0.06 -9.77 2.38
CA ALA A 129 -1.32 -10.51 2.28
C ALA A 129 -2.38 -9.74 1.50
N ALA A 130 -2.52 -8.45 1.76
CA ALA A 130 -3.48 -7.59 1.06
C ALA A 130 -3.12 -7.43 -0.42
N LEU A 131 -1.85 -7.21 -0.75
CA LEU A 131 -1.40 -7.12 -2.14
C LEU A 131 -1.66 -8.44 -2.89
N THR A 132 -1.38 -9.58 -2.26
CA THR A 132 -1.66 -10.89 -2.83
C THR A 132 -3.16 -11.07 -3.08
N ALA A 133 -4.00 -10.72 -2.12
CA ALA A 133 -5.45 -10.83 -2.24
C ALA A 133 -5.99 -9.92 -3.36
N VAL A 134 -5.53 -8.68 -3.44
CA VAL A 134 -5.90 -7.74 -4.50
C VAL A 134 -5.54 -8.30 -5.88
N GLN A 135 -4.33 -8.82 -6.02
CA GLN A 135 -3.88 -9.39 -7.30
C GLN A 135 -4.62 -10.67 -7.66
N LEU A 136 -4.99 -11.48 -6.67
CA LEU A 136 -5.78 -12.69 -6.91
C LEU A 136 -7.22 -12.36 -7.33
N LEU A 137 -7.85 -11.40 -6.66
CA LEU A 137 -9.24 -11.03 -6.92
C LEU A 137 -9.41 -10.19 -8.18
N TRP A 138 -8.48 -9.26 -8.45
CA TRP A 138 -8.66 -8.23 -9.47
C TRP A 138 -7.43 -8.01 -10.37
N GLY A 139 -6.35 -8.72 -10.16
CA GLY A 139 -5.09 -8.55 -10.89
C GLY A 139 -4.60 -9.83 -11.56
N ASP A 140 -3.30 -10.00 -11.61
CA ASP A 140 -2.64 -11.00 -12.44
C ASP A 140 -2.36 -12.35 -11.76
N LEU A 141 -2.51 -12.47 -10.43
CA LEU A 141 -2.26 -13.74 -9.74
C LEU A 141 -3.36 -14.78 -9.99
N GLY A 142 -4.53 -14.36 -10.46
CA GLY A 142 -5.63 -15.27 -10.80
C GLY A 142 -5.69 -15.66 -12.28
N VAL A 143 -4.73 -15.22 -13.08
CA VAL A 143 -4.72 -15.44 -14.53
C VAL A 143 -3.48 -16.24 -14.93
N VAL A 144 -3.70 -17.24 -15.76
CA VAL A 144 -2.61 -17.99 -16.41
C VAL A 144 -2.56 -17.50 -17.86
N ASP A 145 -1.39 -17.03 -18.29
CA ASP A 145 -1.21 -16.66 -19.69
C ASP A 145 -1.48 -17.88 -20.58
N ALA A 146 -2.38 -17.73 -21.51
CA ALA A 146 -2.60 -18.74 -22.52
C ALA A 146 -1.40 -18.75 -23.47
N GLU A 147 -0.71 -19.91 -23.55
CA GLU A 147 0.35 -20.14 -24.56
C GLU A 147 -0.21 -20.09 -25.98
#